data_bd9e3448aed4cbc6aec7d49c042e03b4
#
_entry.id   bd9e3448aed4cbc6aec7d49c042e03b4
#
_cell.length_a   1.000
_cell.length_b   1.000
_cell.length_c   1.000
_cell.angle_alpha   90.00
_cell.angle_beta   90.00
_cell.angle_gamma   90.00
#
_symmetry.space_group_name_H-M   'P 1'
#
loop_
_entity.id
_entity.type
_entity.pdbx_description
1 polymer ?
#
loop_
_entity_poly.entity_id
_entity_poly.type
_entity_poly.pdbx_seq_one_letter_code
_entity_poly.pdbx_strand_id
1 'polypeptide(L)'
;MNKHPYLRAYMAGIFTPSLVLLLVLTMFIMVRLVFRVPIPLERVIVFPMALVPNLFGLWNILYLWSGRRMPIGFHGALLPVIMAPLGVLTAKCLGVLTFGTQGITWFEQATTPYSMIIPTLLAEFCATLVVYYLVWKYIVGFLNGTLGIA
;
A
#
# COMPACT_ATOMS: atom_id res chain seq x y z
N MET A 1 -5.76 4.83 -32.87
CA MET A 1 -5.40 5.81 -31.80
C MET A 1 -6.05 5.36 -30.50
N ASN A 2 -5.24 5.07 -29.47
CA ASN A 2 -5.77 4.66 -28.16
C ASN A 2 -6.44 5.87 -27.48
N LYS A 3 -7.79 5.86 -27.44
CA LYS A 3 -8.54 6.88 -26.70
C LYS A 3 -8.33 6.66 -25.19
N HIS A 4 -8.07 7.74 -24.46
CA HIS A 4 -7.95 7.77 -22.99
C HIS A 4 -6.80 6.95 -22.36
N PRO A 5 -5.53 7.22 -22.70
CA PRO A 5 -4.39 6.47 -22.14
C PRO A 5 -4.26 6.61 -20.62
N TYR A 6 -4.54 7.78 -20.07
CA TYR A 6 -4.48 8.03 -18.61
C TYR A 6 -5.54 7.25 -17.83
N LEU A 7 -6.76 7.12 -18.36
CA LEU A 7 -7.81 6.32 -17.73
C LEU A 7 -7.41 4.83 -17.67
N ARG A 8 -6.84 4.32 -18.76
CA ARG A 8 -6.34 2.93 -18.79
C ARG A 8 -5.19 2.73 -17.82
N ALA A 9 -4.26 3.68 -17.74
CA ALA A 9 -3.17 3.63 -16.77
C ALA A 9 -3.71 3.62 -15.33
N TYR A 10 -4.71 4.46 -15.04
CA TYR A 10 -5.38 4.45 -13.75
C TYR A 10 -5.99 3.08 -13.44
N MET A 11 -6.75 2.50 -14.37
CA MET A 11 -7.37 1.18 -14.21
C MET A 11 -6.33 0.06 -13.99
N ALA A 12 -5.22 0.06 -14.73
CA ALA A 12 -4.14 -0.88 -14.53
C ALA A 12 -3.52 -0.75 -13.12
N GLY A 13 -3.35 0.48 -12.63
CA GLY A 13 -2.79 0.73 -11.31
C GLY A 13 -3.69 0.27 -10.17
N ILE A 14 -5.00 0.54 -10.23
CA ILE A 14 -5.94 0.19 -9.15
C ILE A 14 -6.23 -1.31 -9.04
N PHE A 15 -6.05 -2.08 -10.09
CA PHE A 15 -6.45 -3.49 -10.15
C PHE A 15 -5.79 -4.34 -9.05
N THR A 16 -4.47 -4.31 -8.98
CA THR A 16 -3.72 -5.14 -8.03
C THR A 16 -4.05 -4.84 -6.57
N PRO A 17 -3.97 -3.58 -6.10
CA PRO A 17 -4.26 -3.28 -4.69
C PRO A 17 -5.73 -3.53 -4.35
N SER A 18 -6.67 -3.35 -5.29
CA SER A 18 -8.08 -3.65 -5.04
C SER A 18 -8.30 -5.14 -4.75
N LEU A 19 -7.69 -6.04 -5.51
CA LEU A 19 -7.79 -7.47 -5.26
C LEU A 19 -7.13 -7.87 -3.94
N VAL A 20 -5.91 -7.39 -3.69
CA VAL A 20 -5.18 -7.72 -2.45
C VAL A 20 -5.94 -7.24 -1.22
N LEU A 21 -6.46 -6.01 -1.23
CA LEU A 21 -7.19 -5.45 -0.10
C LEU A 21 -8.52 -6.17 0.16
N LEU A 22 -9.21 -6.63 -0.89
CA LEU A 22 -10.41 -7.47 -0.72
C LEU A 22 -10.09 -8.80 -0.04
N LEU A 23 -8.99 -9.46 -0.43
CA LEU A 23 -8.52 -10.69 0.22
C LEU A 23 -8.14 -10.44 1.68
N VAL A 24 -7.40 -9.37 1.94
CA VAL A 24 -7.01 -8.97 3.30
C VAL A 24 -8.25 -8.65 4.14
N LEU A 25 -9.22 -7.91 3.62
CA LEU A 25 -10.47 -7.62 4.30
C LEU A 25 -11.22 -8.91 4.67
N THR A 26 -11.34 -9.85 3.73
CA THR A 26 -11.98 -11.13 3.97
C THR A 26 -11.28 -11.89 5.11
N MET A 27 -9.95 -11.92 5.10
CA MET A 27 -9.16 -12.58 6.15
C MET A 27 -9.40 -11.91 7.52
N PHE A 28 -9.40 -10.59 7.60
CA PHE A 28 -9.64 -9.87 8.85
C PHE A 28 -11.07 -10.05 9.38
N ILE A 29 -12.06 -10.09 8.48
CA ILE A 29 -13.45 -10.40 8.87
C ILE A 29 -13.54 -11.80 9.46
N MET A 30 -12.89 -12.79 8.83
CA MET A 30 -12.82 -14.16 9.35
C MET A 30 -12.17 -14.19 10.74
N VAL A 31 -11.05 -13.52 10.93
CA VAL A 31 -10.37 -13.42 12.24
C VAL A 31 -11.29 -12.78 13.29
N ARG A 32 -11.98 -11.69 12.95
CA ARG A 32 -12.90 -11.02 13.87
C ARG A 32 -14.09 -11.88 14.25
N LEU A 33 -14.72 -12.56 13.28
CA LEU A 33 -15.95 -13.33 13.51
C LEU A 33 -15.69 -14.71 14.09
N VAL A 34 -14.67 -15.42 13.61
CA VAL A 34 -14.37 -16.80 14.02
C VAL A 34 -13.54 -16.79 15.31
N PHE A 35 -12.47 -16.02 15.35
CA PHE A 35 -11.55 -15.98 16.51
C PHE A 35 -11.94 -14.91 17.54
N ARG A 36 -12.98 -14.11 17.27
CA ARG A 36 -13.49 -13.06 18.16
C ARG A 36 -12.45 -12.04 18.61
N VAL A 37 -11.43 -11.81 17.78
CA VAL A 37 -10.40 -10.81 18.05
C VAL A 37 -10.99 -9.40 17.79
N PRO A 38 -10.95 -8.47 18.75
CA PRO A 38 -11.53 -7.13 18.60
C PRO A 38 -10.63 -6.24 17.75
N ILE A 39 -10.68 -6.41 16.42
CA ILE A 39 -9.93 -5.59 15.47
C ILE A 39 -10.80 -4.42 15.01
N PRO A 40 -10.34 -3.17 15.09
CA PRO A 40 -11.06 -2.00 14.57
C PRO A 40 -10.92 -1.94 13.04
N LEU A 41 -11.72 -2.75 12.32
CA LEU A 41 -11.64 -2.93 10.86
C LEU A 41 -11.75 -1.60 10.11
N GLU A 42 -12.56 -0.68 10.62
CA GLU A 42 -12.82 0.63 10.02
C GLU A 42 -11.54 1.45 9.89
N ARG A 43 -10.70 1.42 10.93
CA ARG A 43 -9.44 2.18 10.99
C ARG A 43 -8.29 1.47 10.27
N VAL A 44 -8.25 0.14 10.37
CA VAL A 44 -7.10 -0.66 9.91
C VAL A 44 -7.21 -1.03 8.43
N ILE A 45 -8.42 -1.31 7.93
CA ILE A 45 -8.63 -1.85 6.57
C ILE A 45 -9.51 -0.95 5.72
N VAL A 46 -10.69 -0.54 6.20
CA VAL A 46 -11.67 0.17 5.36
C VAL A 46 -11.12 1.50 4.87
N PHE A 47 -10.48 2.26 5.75
CA PHE A 47 -9.86 3.53 5.37
C PHE A 47 -8.70 3.37 4.37
N PRO A 48 -7.71 2.47 4.58
CA PRO A 48 -6.70 2.18 3.56
C PRO A 48 -7.27 1.68 2.23
N MET A 49 -8.35 0.88 2.25
CA MET A 49 -9.01 0.42 1.02
C MET A 49 -9.54 1.55 0.15
N ALA A 50 -9.92 2.67 0.75
CA ALA A 50 -10.37 3.83 0.00
C ALA A 50 -9.19 4.59 -0.65
N LEU A 51 -8.02 4.61 0.00
CA LEU A 51 -6.88 5.42 -0.43
C LEU A 51 -5.89 4.67 -1.30
N VAL A 52 -5.50 3.44 -0.90
CA VAL A 52 -4.39 2.71 -1.52
C VAL A 52 -4.61 2.44 -3.01
N PRO A 53 -5.77 1.93 -3.47
CA PRO A 53 -6.00 1.73 -4.90
C PRO A 53 -5.89 3.03 -5.70
N ASN A 54 -6.44 4.13 -5.17
CA ASN A 54 -6.38 5.43 -5.83
C ASN A 54 -4.94 5.93 -5.96
N LEU A 55 -4.11 5.77 -4.92
CA LEU A 55 -2.69 6.11 -4.98
C LEU A 55 -1.95 5.30 -6.03
N PHE A 56 -2.21 4.01 -6.13
CA PHE A 56 -1.64 3.16 -7.19
C PHE A 56 -2.06 3.61 -8.59
N GLY A 57 -3.35 3.92 -8.78
CA GLY A 57 -3.88 4.42 -10.05
C GLY A 57 -3.23 5.74 -10.46
N LEU A 58 -3.16 6.70 -9.54
CA LEU A 58 -2.51 7.99 -9.76
C LEU A 58 -1.00 7.85 -10.02
N TRP A 59 -0.34 6.93 -9.30
CA TRP A 59 1.08 6.64 -9.49
C TRP A 59 1.38 6.07 -10.87
N ASN A 60 0.48 5.23 -11.42
CA ASN A 60 0.62 4.72 -12.77
C ASN A 60 0.33 5.79 -13.84
N ILE A 61 -0.58 6.74 -13.57
CA ILE A 61 -0.72 7.94 -14.42
C ILE A 61 0.58 8.74 -14.42
N LEU A 62 1.17 8.96 -13.25
CA LEU A 62 2.43 9.70 -13.11
C LEU A 62 3.58 9.01 -13.88
N TYR A 63 3.64 7.68 -13.86
CA TYR A 63 4.57 6.91 -14.67
C TYR A 63 4.42 7.21 -16.17
N LEU A 64 3.20 7.21 -16.66
CA LEU A 64 2.90 7.53 -18.06
C LEU A 64 3.24 8.99 -18.37
N TRP A 65 2.86 9.91 -17.50
CA TRP A 65 3.08 11.36 -17.66
C TRP A 65 4.57 11.73 -17.65
N SER A 66 5.38 11.05 -16.82
CA SER A 66 6.83 11.27 -16.76
C SER A 66 7.59 10.78 -18.00
N GLY A 67 6.89 10.27 -19.02
CA GLY A 67 7.48 9.77 -20.25
C GLY A 67 8.25 8.45 -20.08
N ARG A 68 7.93 7.68 -19.03
CA ARG A 68 8.53 6.35 -18.76
C ARG A 68 10.05 6.40 -18.60
N ARG A 69 10.58 7.48 -18.04
CA ARG A 69 12.03 7.72 -17.89
C ARG A 69 12.74 6.66 -17.06
N MET A 70 12.01 5.96 -16.20
CA MET A 70 12.51 4.86 -15.36
C MET A 70 11.86 3.54 -15.76
N PRO A 71 12.54 2.39 -15.54
CA PRO A 71 11.89 1.09 -15.60
C PRO A 71 10.72 1.02 -14.62
N ILE A 72 9.59 0.46 -15.06
CA ILE A 72 8.33 0.44 -14.30
C ILE A 72 8.47 -0.18 -12.90
N GLY A 73 9.33 -1.21 -12.74
CA GLY A 73 9.59 -1.81 -11.42
C GLY A 73 10.21 -0.83 -10.43
N PHE A 74 11.21 -0.05 -10.86
CA PHE A 74 11.82 0.98 -10.00
C PHE A 74 10.85 2.10 -9.67
N HIS A 75 10.04 2.54 -10.65
CA HIS A 75 8.99 3.51 -10.41
C HIS A 75 8.01 3.02 -9.34
N GLY A 76 7.61 1.75 -9.42
CA GLY A 76 6.76 1.12 -8.41
C GLY A 76 7.41 1.04 -7.02
N ALA A 77 8.70 0.73 -6.94
CA ALA A 77 9.44 0.67 -5.68
C ALA A 77 9.56 2.03 -4.97
N LEU A 78 9.38 3.16 -5.67
CA LEU A 78 9.34 4.48 -5.04
C LEU A 78 8.01 4.76 -4.33
N LEU A 79 6.93 4.07 -4.66
CA LEU A 79 5.63 4.31 -4.06
C LEU A 79 5.61 4.07 -2.52
N PRO A 80 6.18 2.98 -1.97
CA PRO A 80 6.28 2.79 -0.53
C PRO A 80 7.05 3.89 0.20
N VAL A 81 8.04 4.50 -0.45
CA VAL A 81 8.81 5.61 0.15
C VAL A 81 7.90 6.80 0.48
N ILE A 82 6.87 7.02 -0.33
CA ILE A 82 5.87 8.07 -0.11
C ILE A 82 4.74 7.56 0.80
N MET A 83 4.30 6.32 0.58
CA MET A 83 3.19 5.75 1.34
C MET A 83 3.52 5.47 2.80
N ALA A 84 4.76 5.09 3.13
CA ALA A 84 5.14 4.77 4.51
C ALA A 84 4.96 5.98 5.46
N PRO A 85 5.51 7.18 5.19
CA PRO A 85 5.29 8.33 6.06
C PRO A 85 3.82 8.78 6.10
N LEU A 86 3.09 8.69 4.97
CA LEU A 86 1.65 8.97 4.94
C LEU A 86 0.87 7.96 5.76
N GLY A 87 1.22 6.68 5.71
CA GLY A 87 0.62 5.62 6.52
C GLY A 87 0.83 5.84 8.01
N VAL A 88 2.06 6.18 8.42
CA VAL A 88 2.38 6.51 9.82
C VAL A 88 1.59 7.73 10.30
N LEU A 89 1.54 8.79 9.50
CA LEU A 89 0.78 9.99 9.82
C LEU A 89 -0.71 9.68 9.97
N THR A 90 -1.28 8.93 9.04
CA THR A 90 -2.68 8.50 9.06
C THR A 90 -2.98 7.64 10.29
N ALA A 91 -2.13 6.66 10.58
CA ALA A 91 -2.29 5.79 11.75
C ALA A 91 -2.23 6.57 13.06
N LYS A 92 -1.36 7.59 13.14
CA LYS A 92 -1.32 8.52 14.28
C LYS A 92 -2.62 9.33 14.39
N CYS A 93 -3.10 9.92 13.30
CA CYS A 93 -4.34 10.71 13.28
C CYS A 93 -5.59 9.88 13.64
N LEU A 94 -5.60 8.60 13.27
CA LEU A 94 -6.69 7.68 13.59
C LEU A 94 -6.58 7.05 14.99
N GLY A 95 -5.56 7.40 15.77
CA GLY A 95 -5.33 6.82 17.10
C GLY A 95 -4.94 5.33 17.07
N VAL A 96 -4.44 4.84 15.92
CA VAL A 96 -3.95 3.47 15.79
C VAL A 96 -2.59 3.31 16.45
N LEU A 97 -1.75 4.35 16.37
CA LEU A 97 -0.44 4.38 17.00
C LEU A 97 -0.16 5.71 17.68
N THR A 98 0.56 5.63 18.81
CA THR A 98 1.08 6.79 19.55
C THR A 98 2.56 6.61 19.82
N PHE A 99 3.31 7.70 19.73
CA PHE A 99 4.75 7.71 20.02
C PHE A 99 4.97 8.12 21.46
N GLY A 100 5.51 7.21 22.25
CA GLY A 100 5.93 7.44 23.63
C GLY A 100 7.43 7.61 23.76
N THR A 101 7.93 7.85 24.98
CA THR A 101 9.38 7.97 25.24
C THR A 101 10.12 6.63 25.16
N GLN A 102 9.43 5.53 25.41
CA GLN A 102 10.03 4.18 25.44
C GLN A 102 9.76 3.35 24.17
N GLY A 103 8.77 3.74 23.36
CA GLY A 103 8.37 2.95 22.19
C GLY A 103 7.12 3.49 21.50
N ILE A 104 6.57 2.66 20.61
CA ILE A 104 5.32 2.91 19.92
C ILE A 104 4.22 2.09 20.58
N THR A 105 3.13 2.74 20.96
CA THR A 105 1.93 2.08 21.50
C THR A 105 0.90 1.90 20.40
N TRP A 106 0.40 0.68 20.27
CA TRP A 106 -0.59 0.27 19.30
C TRP A 106 -1.96 0.14 19.96
N PHE A 107 -2.97 0.81 19.40
CA PHE A 107 -4.37 0.76 19.88
C PHE A 107 -4.53 1.05 21.38
N GLU A 108 -3.61 1.82 21.97
CA GLU A 108 -3.59 2.12 23.42
C GLU A 108 -3.42 0.87 24.31
N GLN A 109 -3.03 -0.27 23.75
CA GLN A 109 -2.97 -1.56 24.47
C GLN A 109 -1.55 -2.10 24.64
N ALA A 110 -0.75 -2.04 23.60
CA ALA A 110 0.57 -2.68 23.59
C ALA A 110 1.67 -1.70 23.20
N THR A 111 2.66 -1.52 24.05
CA THR A 111 3.86 -0.71 23.76
C THR A 111 5.00 -1.60 23.30
N THR A 112 5.51 -1.32 22.09
CA THR A 112 6.68 -1.99 21.54
C THR A 112 7.90 -1.08 21.67
N PRO A 113 8.99 -1.52 22.33
CA PRO A 113 10.20 -0.72 22.49
C PRO A 113 10.85 -0.38 21.14
N TYR A 114 11.47 0.80 21.05
CA TYR A 114 12.17 1.23 19.83
C TYR A 114 13.27 0.28 19.38
N SER A 115 13.97 -0.36 20.33
CA SER A 115 15.01 -1.34 20.05
C SER A 115 14.52 -2.56 19.25
N MET A 116 13.26 -2.94 19.43
CA MET A 116 12.65 -4.05 18.70
C MET A 116 11.97 -3.59 17.41
N ILE A 117 11.25 -2.45 17.48
CA ILE A 117 10.41 -2.04 16.35
C ILE A 117 11.22 -1.46 15.19
N ILE A 118 12.29 -0.72 15.44
CA ILE A 118 13.08 -0.09 14.38
C ILE A 118 13.72 -1.13 13.44
N PRO A 119 14.41 -2.19 13.92
CA PRO A 119 14.95 -3.21 13.02
C PRO A 119 13.85 -3.94 12.23
N THR A 120 12.71 -4.23 12.88
CA THR A 120 11.58 -4.90 12.24
C THR A 120 10.98 -4.05 11.13
N LEU A 121 10.67 -2.78 11.42
CA LEU A 121 10.14 -1.84 10.41
C LEU A 121 11.11 -1.64 9.25
N LEU A 122 12.41 -1.59 9.52
CA LEU A 122 13.42 -1.48 8.46
C LEU A 122 13.44 -2.72 7.57
N ALA A 123 13.40 -3.90 8.15
CA ALA A 123 13.34 -5.17 7.40
C ALA A 123 12.05 -5.27 6.58
N GLU A 124 10.90 -4.94 7.17
CA GLU A 124 9.61 -4.90 6.48
C GLU A 124 9.60 -3.86 5.35
N PHE A 125 10.17 -2.69 5.56
CA PHE A 125 10.28 -1.66 4.54
C PHE A 125 11.13 -2.12 3.35
N CYS A 126 12.30 -2.73 3.61
CA CYS A 126 13.14 -3.29 2.55
C CYS A 126 12.41 -4.41 1.78
N ALA A 127 11.72 -5.31 2.49
CA ALA A 127 10.92 -6.36 1.85
C ALA A 127 9.79 -5.76 0.99
N THR A 128 9.13 -4.72 1.49
CA THR A 128 8.07 -4.00 0.77
C THR A 128 8.60 -3.37 -0.52
N LEU A 129 9.78 -2.75 -0.52
CA LEU A 129 10.38 -2.20 -1.74
C LEU A 129 10.57 -3.29 -2.81
N VAL A 130 11.04 -4.48 -2.41
CA VAL A 130 11.22 -5.61 -3.32
C VAL A 130 9.87 -6.10 -3.86
N VAL A 131 8.88 -6.28 -2.99
CA VAL A 131 7.53 -6.72 -3.40
C VAL A 131 6.92 -5.72 -4.38
N TYR A 132 6.99 -4.43 -4.09
CA TYR A 132 6.47 -3.39 -4.99
C TYR A 132 7.20 -3.37 -6.32
N TYR A 133 8.53 -3.52 -6.31
CA TYR A 133 9.30 -3.66 -7.55
C TYR A 133 8.78 -4.83 -8.40
N LEU A 134 8.56 -6.00 -7.80
CA LEU A 134 8.10 -7.19 -8.51
C LEU A 134 6.65 -7.03 -9.00
N VAL A 135 5.76 -6.52 -8.16
CA VAL A 135 4.35 -6.26 -8.52
C VAL A 135 4.27 -5.29 -9.71
N TRP A 136 5.02 -4.20 -9.65
CA TRP A 136 5.00 -3.21 -10.73
C TRP A 136 5.67 -3.74 -12.00
N LYS A 137 6.76 -4.47 -11.88
CA LYS A 137 7.46 -5.04 -13.03
C LYS A 137 6.62 -6.10 -13.75
N TYR A 138 6.02 -7.02 -13.01
CA TYR A 138 5.36 -8.18 -13.61
C TYR A 138 3.85 -8.02 -13.76
N ILE A 139 3.15 -7.45 -12.78
CA ILE A 139 1.69 -7.35 -12.80
C ILE A 139 1.25 -6.05 -13.47
N VAL A 140 1.66 -4.89 -12.94
CA VAL A 140 1.25 -3.60 -13.51
C VAL A 140 1.85 -3.42 -14.91
N GLY A 141 3.09 -3.85 -15.13
CA GLY A 141 3.72 -3.86 -16.45
C GLY A 141 2.96 -4.72 -17.46
N PHE A 142 2.55 -5.92 -17.07
CA PHE A 142 1.71 -6.79 -17.89
C PHE A 142 0.36 -6.13 -18.21
N LEU A 143 -0.31 -5.57 -17.20
CA LEU A 143 -1.59 -4.87 -17.39
C LEU A 143 -1.46 -3.65 -18.30
N ASN A 144 -0.40 -2.88 -18.15
CA ASN A 144 -0.10 -1.74 -19.03
C ASN A 144 0.10 -2.20 -20.48
N GLY A 145 0.83 -3.32 -20.70
CA GLY A 145 0.98 -3.93 -22.02
C GLY A 145 -0.34 -4.38 -22.61
N THR A 146 -1.15 -5.12 -21.84
CA THR A 146 -2.46 -5.62 -22.27
C THR A 146 -3.43 -4.50 -22.62
N LEU A 147 -3.39 -3.39 -21.87
CA LEU A 147 -4.23 -2.21 -22.13
C LEU A 147 -3.66 -1.28 -23.20
N GLY A 148 -2.55 -1.64 -23.86
CA GLY A 148 -1.92 -0.84 -24.90
C GLY A 148 -1.35 0.49 -24.40
N ILE A 149 -0.83 0.50 -23.17
CA ILE A 149 -0.18 1.66 -22.56
C ILE A 149 1.35 1.52 -22.60
N ALA A 150 1.84 0.29 -22.75
CA ALA A 150 3.27 -0.03 -22.82
C ALA A 150 3.92 0.46 -24.12
#